data_a976fce2a36c4dc5ae610b69a1ae5d82
#
_entry.id   a976fce2a36c4dc5ae610b69a1ae5d82
#
_cell.length_a   1.000
_cell.length_b   1.000
_cell.length_c   1.000
_cell.angle_alpha   90.00
_cell.angle_beta   90.00
_cell.angle_gamma   90.00
#
_symmetry.space_group_name_H-M   'P 1'
#
loop_
_entity.id
_entity.type
_entity.pdbx_description
1 polymer ?
#
loop_
_entity_poly.entity_id
_entity_poly.type
_entity_poly.pdbx_seq_one_letter_code
_entity_poly.pdbx_strand_id
1 'polypeptide(L)'
;NMTALENCVRPQTVVLKRPRAEAKRIALEHLDSVGMSAFANARPSQLSGGQKQRVAIARALSMRPDVILFDEPTSALDPEMVGEVLEVMKKLAQSGMTMVVVTHEMAFARDVSDRVIFMDGGVIAEEGAPEELFGSPKQPRTREFLSRYLRQA
;
A
#
# COMPACT_ATOMS: atom_id res chain seq x y z
N ASN A 1 10.17 -20.10 6.54
CA ASN A 1 8.83 -20.65 6.83
C ASN A 1 8.19 -20.09 8.11
N MET A 2 8.15 -18.75 8.25
CA MET A 2 7.54 -18.06 9.38
C MET A 2 6.04 -17.85 9.14
N THR A 3 5.23 -17.85 10.21
CA THR A 3 3.82 -17.47 10.17
C THR A 3 3.66 -15.97 9.88
N ALA A 4 2.43 -15.50 9.59
CA ALA A 4 2.12 -14.08 9.44
C ALA A 4 2.56 -13.27 10.68
N LEU A 5 2.22 -13.75 11.87
CA LEU A 5 2.63 -13.14 13.13
C LEU A 5 4.15 -13.06 13.28
N GLU A 6 4.85 -14.16 13.01
CA GLU A 6 6.32 -14.19 13.10
C GLU A 6 6.99 -13.24 12.10
N ASN A 7 6.41 -13.07 10.90
CA ASN A 7 6.87 -12.08 9.92
C ASN A 7 6.78 -10.64 10.46
N CYS A 8 5.78 -10.33 11.26
CA CYS A 8 5.62 -9.01 11.88
C CYS A 8 6.47 -8.86 13.15
N VAL A 9 6.69 -9.94 13.92
CA VAL A 9 7.47 -9.90 15.19
C VAL A 9 8.97 -9.81 14.95
N ARG A 10 9.49 -10.61 14.01
CA ARG A 10 10.94 -10.77 13.83
C ARG A 10 11.67 -9.46 13.49
N PRO A 11 11.23 -8.62 12.56
CA PRO A 11 11.89 -7.34 12.27
C PRO A 11 11.99 -6.46 13.53
N GLN A 12 10.93 -6.39 14.34
CA GLN A 12 10.91 -5.60 15.56
C GLN A 12 11.95 -6.07 16.59
N THR A 13 12.09 -7.40 16.75
CA THR A 13 13.04 -7.96 17.73
C THR A 13 14.48 -7.89 17.24
N VAL A 14 14.72 -8.08 15.94
CA VAL A 14 16.07 -8.11 15.36
C VAL A 14 16.61 -6.70 15.16
N VAL A 15 15.82 -5.80 14.56
CA VAL A 15 16.26 -4.46 14.18
C VAL A 15 16.06 -3.48 15.34
N LEU A 16 14.84 -3.39 15.89
CA LEU A 16 14.49 -2.43 16.94
C LEU A 16 14.86 -2.93 18.34
N LYS A 17 15.36 -4.17 18.47
CA LYS A 17 15.68 -4.81 19.77
C LYS A 17 14.50 -4.80 20.75
N ARG A 18 13.27 -4.75 20.23
CA ARG A 18 12.05 -4.70 21.05
C ARG A 18 11.83 -6.03 21.79
N PRO A 19 11.42 -6.03 23.06
CA PRO A 19 11.07 -7.25 23.78
C PRO A 19 10.02 -8.07 23.03
N ARG A 20 10.18 -9.41 22.99
CA ARG A 20 9.32 -10.30 22.18
C ARG A 20 7.82 -10.18 22.53
N ALA A 21 7.52 -10.00 23.82
CA ALA A 21 6.13 -9.85 24.27
C ALA A 21 5.47 -8.58 23.71
N GLU A 22 6.20 -7.45 23.75
CA GLU A 22 5.75 -6.19 23.19
C GLU A 22 5.66 -6.27 21.67
N ALA A 23 6.66 -6.83 20.99
CA ALA A 23 6.66 -7.02 19.55
C ALA A 23 5.47 -7.87 19.08
N LYS A 24 5.10 -8.90 19.85
CA LYS A 24 3.93 -9.74 19.57
C LYS A 24 2.63 -8.96 19.69
N ARG A 25 2.47 -8.14 20.75
CA ARG A 25 1.27 -7.30 20.94
C ARG A 25 1.09 -6.34 19.76
N ILE A 26 2.15 -5.60 19.40
CA ILE A 26 2.14 -4.67 18.27
C ILE A 26 1.84 -5.38 16.93
N ALA A 27 2.43 -6.56 16.72
CA ALA A 27 2.18 -7.34 15.52
C ALA A 27 0.72 -7.78 15.40
N LEU A 28 0.09 -8.19 16.49
CA LEU A 28 -1.34 -8.56 16.50
C LEU A 28 -2.24 -7.36 16.26
N GLU A 29 -1.94 -6.20 16.83
CA GLU A 29 -2.66 -4.94 16.57
C GLU A 29 -2.63 -4.56 15.08
N HIS A 30 -1.47 -4.64 14.43
CA HIS A 30 -1.36 -4.33 13.02
C HIS A 30 -1.94 -5.42 12.11
N LEU A 31 -1.87 -6.70 12.48
CA LEU A 31 -2.58 -7.75 11.75
C LEU A 31 -4.10 -7.56 11.83
N ASP A 32 -4.60 -7.09 12.97
CA ASP A 32 -6.01 -6.75 13.14
C ASP A 32 -6.42 -5.58 12.25
N SER A 33 -5.65 -4.50 12.24
CA SER A 33 -5.93 -3.29 11.45
C SER A 33 -6.01 -3.54 9.94
N VAL A 34 -5.36 -4.61 9.44
CA VAL A 34 -5.43 -5.03 8.03
C VAL A 34 -6.35 -6.24 7.80
N GLY A 35 -7.17 -6.62 8.80
CA GLY A 35 -8.12 -7.74 8.72
C GLY A 35 -7.49 -9.13 8.64
N MET A 36 -6.31 -9.31 9.24
CA MET A 36 -5.55 -10.56 9.18
C MET A 36 -5.44 -11.30 10.52
N SER A 37 -6.25 -10.94 11.54
CA SER A 37 -6.22 -11.56 12.86
C SER A 37 -6.42 -13.08 12.82
N ALA A 38 -7.42 -13.55 12.07
CA ALA A 38 -7.72 -14.98 11.91
C ALA A 38 -6.59 -15.79 11.25
N PHE A 39 -5.71 -15.10 10.50
CA PHE A 39 -4.60 -15.68 9.75
C PHE A 39 -3.24 -15.49 10.42
N ALA A 40 -3.21 -15.00 11.67
CA ALA A 40 -1.94 -14.72 12.38
C ALA A 40 -0.98 -15.92 12.42
N ASN A 41 -1.50 -17.14 12.54
CA ASN A 41 -0.72 -18.37 12.56
C ASN A 41 -0.55 -19.04 11.18
N ALA A 42 -1.15 -18.49 10.12
CA ALA A 42 -1.03 -19.03 8.78
C ALA A 42 0.38 -18.77 8.21
N ARG A 43 0.85 -19.71 7.41
CA ARG A 43 2.10 -19.58 6.65
C ARG A 43 1.81 -18.96 5.27
N PRO A 44 2.80 -18.35 4.60
CA PRO A 44 2.59 -17.73 3.28
C PRO A 44 1.96 -18.64 2.23
N SER A 45 2.26 -19.96 2.28
CA SER A 45 1.66 -20.95 1.36
C SER A 45 0.15 -21.18 1.58
N GLN A 46 -0.40 -20.73 2.71
CA GLN A 46 -1.81 -20.86 3.08
C GLN A 46 -2.60 -19.56 2.85
N LEU A 47 -1.94 -18.52 2.32
CA LEU A 47 -2.51 -17.19 2.12
C LEU A 47 -2.69 -16.89 0.64
N SER A 48 -3.79 -16.22 0.29
CA SER A 48 -4.01 -15.64 -1.04
C SER A 48 -3.00 -14.51 -1.33
N GLY A 49 -2.93 -14.03 -2.57
CA GLY A 49 -2.10 -12.90 -2.97
C GLY A 49 -2.40 -11.65 -2.14
N GLY A 50 -3.67 -11.26 -2.07
CA GLY A 50 -4.12 -10.09 -1.28
C GLY A 50 -3.87 -10.24 0.22
N GLN A 51 -4.05 -11.44 0.77
CA GLN A 51 -3.71 -11.74 2.17
C GLN A 51 -2.21 -11.59 2.44
N LYS A 52 -1.34 -12.07 1.56
CA LYS A 52 0.11 -11.88 1.65
C LYS A 52 0.48 -10.40 1.64
N GLN A 53 -0.15 -9.62 0.76
CA GLN A 53 0.08 -8.19 0.67
C GLN A 53 -0.35 -7.46 1.95
N ARG A 54 -1.51 -7.78 2.50
CA ARG A 54 -1.98 -7.22 3.78
C ARG A 54 -1.04 -7.58 4.94
N VAL A 55 -0.51 -8.81 4.99
CA VAL A 55 0.52 -9.19 5.97
C VAL A 55 1.82 -8.40 5.75
N ALA A 56 2.22 -8.13 4.51
CA ALA A 56 3.39 -7.30 4.23
C ALA A 56 3.20 -5.85 4.72
N ILE A 57 2.00 -5.28 4.56
CA ILE A 57 1.62 -3.98 5.12
C ILE A 57 1.69 -4.01 6.65
N ALA A 58 1.08 -4.99 7.32
CA ALA A 58 1.12 -5.13 8.78
C ALA A 58 2.56 -5.27 9.30
N ARG A 59 3.42 -5.98 8.57
CA ARG A 59 4.84 -6.10 8.88
C ARG A 59 5.55 -4.75 8.83
N ALA A 60 5.30 -3.95 7.80
CA ALA A 60 5.86 -2.61 7.68
C ALA A 60 5.39 -1.69 8.81
N LEU A 61 4.08 -1.65 9.08
CA LEU A 61 3.47 -0.88 10.17
C LEU A 61 4.03 -1.25 11.54
N SER A 62 4.34 -2.53 11.77
CA SER A 62 4.91 -3.02 13.04
C SER A 62 6.27 -2.42 13.37
N MET A 63 6.97 -1.88 12.37
CA MET A 63 8.23 -1.16 12.57
C MET A 63 8.03 0.30 12.99
N ARG A 64 6.78 0.81 12.98
CA ARG A 64 6.41 2.21 13.24
C ARG A 64 7.19 3.18 12.35
N PRO A 65 7.07 3.04 11.02
CA PRO A 65 7.75 3.92 10.08
C PRO A 65 7.10 5.30 10.05
N ASP A 66 7.87 6.34 9.76
CA ASP A 66 7.36 7.68 9.46
C ASP A 66 6.78 7.77 8.03
N VAL A 67 7.30 6.94 7.11
CA VAL A 67 6.88 6.88 5.70
C VAL A 67 6.83 5.43 5.24
N ILE A 68 5.81 5.07 4.46
CA ILE A 68 5.74 3.77 3.78
C ILE A 68 5.84 3.98 2.27
N LEU A 69 6.72 3.19 1.63
CA LEU A 69 6.86 3.16 0.18
C LEU A 69 6.13 1.95 -0.37
N PHE A 70 5.22 2.18 -1.31
CA PHE A 70 4.52 1.14 -2.05
C PHE A 70 4.96 1.19 -3.51
N ASP A 71 5.45 0.07 -4.01
CA ASP A 71 5.82 -0.09 -5.41
C ASP A 71 4.89 -1.12 -6.05
N GLU A 72 3.91 -0.62 -6.82
CA GLU A 72 2.87 -1.40 -7.49
C GLU A 72 2.23 -2.50 -6.60
N PRO A 73 1.62 -2.14 -5.45
CA PRO A 73 1.17 -3.10 -4.45
C PRO A 73 0.09 -4.08 -4.93
N THR A 74 -0.54 -3.80 -6.07
CA THR A 74 -1.65 -4.60 -6.63
C THR A 74 -1.31 -5.32 -7.94
N SER A 75 -0.16 -5.07 -8.56
CA SER A 75 0.19 -5.54 -9.91
C SER A 75 0.20 -7.06 -10.07
N ALA A 76 0.49 -7.81 -9.01
CA ALA A 76 0.54 -9.27 -9.01
C ALA A 76 -0.72 -9.94 -8.39
N LEU A 77 -1.81 -9.18 -8.25
CA LEU A 77 -3.06 -9.64 -7.64
C LEU A 77 -4.14 -9.88 -8.68
N ASP A 78 -5.00 -10.87 -8.39
CA ASP A 78 -6.24 -11.03 -9.13
C ASP A 78 -7.17 -9.82 -8.86
N PRO A 79 -7.97 -9.38 -9.86
CA PRO A 79 -8.85 -8.21 -9.75
C PRO A 79 -9.76 -8.22 -8.51
N GLU A 80 -10.25 -9.40 -8.11
CA GLU A 80 -11.10 -9.56 -6.94
C GLU A 80 -10.38 -9.22 -5.61
N MET A 81 -9.03 -9.33 -5.59
CA MET A 81 -8.22 -9.10 -4.39
C MET A 81 -7.67 -7.67 -4.33
N VAL A 82 -7.67 -6.94 -5.45
CA VAL A 82 -7.15 -5.56 -5.54
C VAL A 82 -7.90 -4.64 -4.58
N GLY A 83 -9.23 -4.70 -4.59
CA GLY A 83 -10.09 -3.85 -3.76
C GLY A 83 -9.78 -3.95 -2.26
N GLU A 84 -9.52 -5.15 -1.75
CA GLU A 84 -9.19 -5.36 -0.33
C GLU A 84 -7.88 -4.68 0.09
N VAL A 85 -6.88 -4.70 -0.79
CA VAL A 85 -5.57 -4.07 -0.52
C VAL A 85 -5.69 -2.55 -0.60
N LEU A 86 -6.37 -2.03 -1.62
CA LEU A 86 -6.59 -0.59 -1.79
C LEU A 86 -7.40 -0.01 -0.62
N GLU A 87 -8.38 -0.74 -0.10
CA GLU A 87 -9.18 -0.31 1.06
C GLU A 87 -8.30 -0.19 2.33
N VAL A 88 -7.36 -1.12 2.55
CA VAL A 88 -6.39 -1.01 3.65
C VAL A 88 -5.51 0.22 3.47
N MET A 89 -5.00 0.47 2.26
CA MET A 89 -4.16 1.64 1.99
C MET A 89 -4.94 2.95 2.15
N LYS A 90 -6.22 2.99 1.75
CA LYS A 90 -7.11 4.13 1.97
C LYS A 90 -7.28 4.45 3.46
N LYS A 91 -7.51 3.44 4.29
CA LYS A 91 -7.58 3.59 5.76
C LYS A 91 -6.28 4.13 6.35
N LEU A 92 -5.13 3.69 5.83
CA LEU A 92 -3.83 4.22 6.26
C LEU A 92 -3.67 5.70 5.91
N ALA A 93 -4.05 6.13 4.71
CA ALA A 93 -4.05 7.53 4.31
C ALA A 93 -4.95 8.37 5.26
N GLN A 94 -6.18 7.91 5.51
CA GLN A 94 -7.12 8.56 6.41
C GLN A 94 -6.62 8.65 7.86
N SER A 95 -5.76 7.74 8.29
CA SER A 95 -5.12 7.79 9.62
C SER A 95 -3.93 8.75 9.69
N GLY A 96 -3.58 9.44 8.60
CA GLY A 96 -2.46 10.37 8.51
C GLY A 96 -1.11 9.72 8.27
N MET A 97 -1.06 8.47 7.82
CA MET A 97 0.18 7.81 7.44
C MET A 97 0.75 8.43 6.17
N THR A 98 1.99 8.90 6.24
CA THR A 98 2.69 9.37 5.04
C THR A 98 3.07 8.19 4.15
N MET A 99 2.64 8.24 2.90
CA MET A 99 2.89 7.18 1.92
C MET A 99 3.40 7.76 0.61
N VAL A 100 4.33 7.06 -0.03
CA VAL A 100 4.68 7.26 -1.44
C VAL A 100 4.26 6.00 -2.18
N VAL A 101 3.40 6.15 -3.18
CA VAL A 101 2.76 5.03 -3.87
C VAL A 101 3.02 5.12 -5.37
N VAL A 102 3.69 4.12 -5.92
CA VAL A 102 3.74 3.88 -7.36
C VAL A 102 2.59 2.94 -7.70
N THR A 103 1.68 3.38 -8.57
CA THR A 103 0.47 2.60 -8.89
C THR A 103 -0.06 2.91 -10.28
N HIS A 104 -0.77 1.98 -10.86
CA HIS A 104 -1.60 2.15 -12.04
C HIS A 104 -3.10 2.20 -11.71
N GLU A 105 -3.47 2.17 -10.44
CA GLU A 105 -4.84 2.32 -9.95
C GLU A 105 -5.23 3.81 -9.92
N MET A 106 -5.65 4.35 -11.06
CA MET A 106 -5.88 5.79 -11.23
C MET A 106 -7.00 6.34 -10.36
N ALA A 107 -8.07 5.57 -10.16
CA ALA A 107 -9.17 5.96 -9.28
C ALA A 107 -8.69 6.09 -7.83
N PHE A 108 -7.90 5.11 -7.35
CA PHE A 108 -7.29 5.15 -6.03
C PHE A 108 -6.36 6.36 -5.89
N ALA A 109 -5.46 6.57 -6.86
CA ALA A 109 -4.54 7.70 -6.82
C ALA A 109 -5.30 9.05 -6.75
N ARG A 110 -6.35 9.23 -7.55
CA ARG A 110 -7.18 10.44 -7.53
C ARG A 110 -7.87 10.65 -6.19
N ASP A 111 -8.44 9.58 -5.60
CA ASP A 111 -9.32 9.68 -4.44
C ASP A 111 -8.57 9.75 -3.09
N VAL A 112 -7.27 9.38 -3.07
CA VAL A 112 -6.53 9.18 -1.81
C VAL A 112 -5.30 10.06 -1.68
N SER A 113 -4.71 10.53 -2.79
CA SER A 113 -3.46 11.29 -2.73
C SER A 113 -3.69 12.78 -2.47
N ASP A 114 -2.76 13.39 -1.74
CA ASP A 114 -2.67 14.85 -1.60
C ASP A 114 -1.88 15.48 -2.76
N ARG A 115 -1.02 14.70 -3.39
CA ARG A 115 -0.16 15.13 -4.51
C ARG A 115 0.09 13.96 -5.44
N VAL A 116 -0.01 14.21 -6.74
CA VAL A 116 0.25 13.24 -7.79
C VAL A 116 1.43 13.69 -8.63
N ILE A 117 2.29 12.75 -8.98
CA ILE A 117 3.45 12.94 -9.84
C ILE A 117 3.32 12.00 -11.03
N PHE A 118 3.23 12.56 -12.23
CA PHE A 118 3.30 11.79 -13.47
C PHE A 118 4.74 11.77 -13.98
N MET A 119 5.27 10.57 -14.16
CA MET A 119 6.62 10.34 -14.67
C MET A 119 6.57 9.76 -16.08
N ASP A 120 7.40 10.29 -16.95
CA ASP A 120 7.58 9.77 -18.32
C ASP A 120 9.04 9.89 -18.74
N GLY A 121 9.58 8.86 -19.38
CA GLY A 121 10.99 8.87 -19.81
C GLY A 121 12.04 9.07 -18.69
N GLY A 122 11.70 8.68 -17.45
CA GLY A 122 12.62 8.79 -16.30
C GLY A 122 12.67 10.18 -15.65
N VAL A 123 11.79 11.10 -16.06
CA VAL A 123 11.69 12.45 -15.49
C VAL A 123 10.29 12.75 -15.01
N ILE A 124 10.13 13.72 -14.12
CA ILE A 124 8.83 14.24 -13.72
C ILE A 124 8.28 15.06 -14.88
N ALA A 125 7.24 14.55 -15.53
CA ALA A 125 6.59 15.24 -16.64
C ALA A 125 5.55 16.27 -16.15
N GLU A 126 4.82 15.92 -15.08
CA GLU A 126 3.84 16.80 -14.46
C GLU A 126 3.61 16.41 -13.01
N GLU A 127 3.33 17.40 -12.16
CA GLU A 127 2.93 17.18 -10.76
C GLU A 127 1.88 18.21 -10.33
N GLY A 128 1.04 17.83 -9.40
CA GLY A 128 0.02 18.73 -8.86
C GLY A 128 -0.96 18.04 -7.91
N ALA A 129 -1.98 18.77 -7.50
CA ALA A 129 -3.11 18.21 -6.77
C ALA A 129 -3.88 17.23 -7.67
N PRO A 130 -4.50 16.18 -7.09
CA PRO A 130 -5.25 15.19 -7.86
C PRO A 130 -6.31 15.81 -8.77
N GLU A 131 -7.07 16.79 -8.27
CA GLU A 131 -8.14 17.47 -9.01
C GLU A 131 -7.61 18.17 -10.27
N GLU A 132 -6.42 18.78 -10.17
CA GLU A 132 -5.79 19.46 -11.31
C GLU A 132 -5.26 18.45 -12.32
N LEU A 133 -4.47 17.48 -11.84
CA LEU A 133 -3.76 16.53 -12.71
C LEU A 133 -4.72 15.58 -13.43
N PHE A 134 -5.76 15.09 -12.75
CA PHE A 134 -6.77 14.22 -13.37
C PHE A 134 -7.86 14.99 -14.11
N GLY A 135 -8.21 16.21 -13.68
CA GLY A 135 -9.27 16.99 -14.28
C GLY A 135 -8.85 17.89 -15.45
N SER A 136 -7.66 18.49 -15.36
CA SER A 136 -7.16 19.47 -16.32
C SER A 136 -5.64 19.39 -16.49
N PRO A 137 -5.08 18.25 -16.94
CA PRO A 137 -3.64 18.09 -17.09
C PRO A 137 -3.07 19.09 -18.09
N LYS A 138 -1.96 19.74 -17.76
CA LYS A 138 -1.33 20.81 -18.54
C LYS A 138 -0.44 20.24 -19.65
N GLN A 139 0.23 19.11 -19.38
CA GLN A 139 1.17 18.51 -20.32
C GLN A 139 0.45 17.62 -21.34
N PRO A 140 0.79 17.71 -22.64
CA PRO A 140 0.19 16.86 -23.67
C PRO A 140 0.35 15.36 -23.38
N ARG A 141 1.50 14.98 -22.84
CA ARG A 141 1.81 13.57 -22.54
C ARG A 141 0.96 13.04 -21.39
N THR A 142 0.72 13.84 -20.35
CA THR A 142 -0.19 13.51 -19.25
C THR A 142 -1.61 13.31 -19.75
N ARG A 143 -2.07 14.22 -20.62
CA ARG A 143 -3.41 14.12 -21.26
C ARG A 143 -3.56 12.85 -22.09
N GLU A 144 -2.57 12.51 -22.89
CA GLU A 144 -2.56 11.29 -23.69
C GLU A 144 -2.65 10.04 -22.79
N PHE A 145 -1.84 10.00 -21.72
CA PHE A 145 -1.82 8.90 -20.77
C PHE A 145 -3.18 8.74 -20.09
N LEU A 146 -3.70 9.80 -19.48
CA LEU A 146 -4.97 9.78 -18.75
C LEU A 146 -6.17 9.51 -19.66
N SER A 147 -6.16 9.95 -20.92
CA SER A 147 -7.25 9.69 -21.85
C SER A 147 -7.48 8.20 -22.14
N ARG A 148 -6.46 7.37 -21.98
CA ARG A 148 -6.56 5.91 -22.11
C ARG A 148 -7.31 5.28 -20.94
N TYR A 149 -7.17 5.84 -19.74
CA TYR A 149 -7.86 5.38 -18.54
C TYR A 149 -9.30 5.89 -18.47
N LEU A 150 -9.54 7.14 -18.82
CA LEU A 150 -10.88 7.74 -18.84
C LEU A 150 -11.83 7.13 -19.87
N ARG A 151 -11.31 6.44 -20.89
CA ARG A 151 -12.11 5.72 -21.88
C ARG A 151 -12.48 4.29 -21.46
N GLN A 152 -11.87 3.77 -20.39
CA GLN A 152 -12.10 2.40 -19.87
C GLN A 152 -12.94 2.40 -18.59
N ALA A 153 -13.25 3.54 -18.02
CA ALA A 153 -14.14 3.77 -16.87
C ALA A 153 -15.51 4.24 -17.36
#